data_8ca68297edc333bacc60a95076357eaf
#
_entry.id   8ca68297edc333bacc60a95076357eaf
#
_cell.length_a   1.000
_cell.length_b   1.000
_cell.length_c   1.000
_cell.angle_alpha   90.00
_cell.angle_beta   90.00
_cell.angle_gamma   90.00
#
_symmetry.space_group_name_H-M   'P 1'
#
loop_
_entity.id
_entity.type
_entity.pdbx_description
1 polymer ?
#
loop_
_entity_poly.entity_id
_entity_poly.type
_entity_poly.pdbx_seq_one_letter_code
_entity_poly.pdbx_strand_id
1 'polypeptide(L)'
;MQTNITQNKWLVRLGFLLFGSIAFLIFFYAAFPFHLVQEKMLRVFQTETGCHADSKDQAVLIPLRMRWYNVKIVCPSANPVTIASINADVALLPILLKKRGEIGFMIKIADQKGELSGTVVVDPTPDAIAFSLKNAGMGVHFNHRGFSGILDLKGEGRWVGQDILLGTGLFDFTLQEARLANQALPWPMNDILFNKISGKISWKDGVIWMRDIIADGENAALASQSGSLILHEPFSESFISIMLSVAPKGRLKQVAALLIPGYSAKEPLSLAITGALTSPKVLLNGRRLPTGS
;
A
#
# COMPACT_ATOMS: atom_id res chain seq x y z
N MET A 1 22.37 40.01 -55.15
CA MET A 1 21.72 39.38 -53.93
C MET A 1 22.41 38.03 -53.65
N GLN A 2 23.45 38.03 -52.82
CA GLN A 2 24.12 36.82 -52.38
C GLN A 2 23.48 36.43 -51.08
N THR A 3 22.58 35.49 -51.12
CA THR A 3 21.94 34.90 -49.94
C THR A 3 22.95 34.00 -49.21
N ASN A 4 23.20 34.32 -47.95
CA ASN A 4 24.12 33.66 -47.03
C ASN A 4 23.86 32.15 -46.90
N ILE A 5 24.60 31.35 -47.65
CA ILE A 5 24.56 29.88 -47.62
C ILE A 5 25.20 29.31 -46.33
N THR A 6 25.86 30.14 -45.53
CA THR A 6 26.55 29.71 -44.29
C THR A 6 25.62 29.42 -43.10
N GLN A 7 24.44 30.02 -43.05
CA GLN A 7 23.46 29.74 -41.99
C GLN A 7 22.78 28.36 -42.10
N ASN A 8 22.81 27.78 -43.30
CA ASN A 8 22.10 26.52 -43.58
C ASN A 8 22.84 25.25 -43.12
N LYS A 9 24.16 25.31 -42.94
CA LYS A 9 24.95 24.13 -42.56
C LYS A 9 24.66 23.66 -41.13
N TRP A 10 24.37 24.57 -40.21
CA TRP A 10 24.04 24.24 -38.85
C TRP A 10 22.62 23.61 -38.72
N LEU A 11 21.68 24.17 -39.45
CA LEU A 11 20.30 23.60 -39.52
C LEU A 11 20.32 22.21 -40.17
N VAL A 12 21.11 21.98 -41.18
CA VAL A 12 21.27 20.66 -41.79
C VAL A 12 21.89 19.65 -40.80
N ARG A 13 22.93 20.05 -40.08
CA ARG A 13 23.55 19.20 -39.04
C ARG A 13 22.56 18.89 -37.91
N LEU A 14 21.79 19.88 -37.46
CA LEU A 14 20.72 19.68 -36.45
C LEU A 14 19.66 18.74 -36.98
N GLY A 15 19.25 18.87 -38.24
CA GLY A 15 18.30 17.98 -38.91
C GLY A 15 18.78 16.53 -38.95
N PHE A 16 20.07 16.31 -39.31
CA PHE A 16 20.65 14.97 -39.29
C PHE A 16 20.76 14.38 -37.88
N LEU A 17 21.12 15.19 -36.87
CA LEU A 17 21.13 14.74 -35.47
C LEU A 17 19.73 14.36 -34.98
N LEU A 18 18.75 15.18 -35.31
CA LEU A 18 17.35 14.90 -34.93
C LEU A 18 16.81 13.63 -35.61
N PHE A 19 17.06 13.51 -36.92
CA PHE A 19 16.71 12.34 -37.72
C PHE A 19 17.40 11.07 -37.19
N GLY A 20 18.71 11.14 -36.93
CA GLY A 20 19.48 10.03 -36.38
C GLY A 20 18.98 9.61 -34.99
N SER A 21 18.63 10.58 -34.14
CA SER A 21 18.04 10.29 -32.82
C SER A 21 16.67 9.62 -32.91
N ILE A 22 15.81 10.09 -33.81
CA ILE A 22 14.49 9.49 -34.04
C ILE A 22 14.62 8.07 -34.60
N ALA A 23 15.49 7.91 -35.64
CA ALA A 23 15.74 6.59 -36.23
C ALA A 23 16.33 5.61 -35.20
N PHE A 24 17.26 6.06 -34.36
CA PHE A 24 17.82 5.27 -33.27
C PHE A 24 16.73 4.86 -32.25
N LEU A 25 15.86 5.78 -31.86
CA LEU A 25 14.75 5.47 -30.94
C LEU A 25 13.79 4.43 -31.52
N ILE A 26 13.42 4.59 -32.81
CA ILE A 26 12.54 3.63 -33.50
C ILE A 26 13.19 2.25 -33.55
N PHE A 27 14.47 2.20 -33.95
CA PHE A 27 15.23 0.94 -34.03
C PHE A 27 15.39 0.31 -32.64
N PHE A 28 15.73 1.09 -31.63
CA PHE A 28 15.82 0.62 -30.25
C PHE A 28 14.50 0.00 -29.78
N TYR A 29 13.39 0.68 -30.04
CA TYR A 29 12.07 0.16 -29.70
C TYR A 29 11.71 -1.13 -30.44
N ALA A 30 12.05 -1.22 -31.72
CA ALA A 30 11.77 -2.39 -32.55
C ALA A 30 12.66 -3.60 -32.19
N ALA A 31 13.93 -3.34 -31.81
CA ALA A 31 14.91 -4.39 -31.57
C ALA A 31 15.06 -4.82 -30.10
N PHE A 32 14.67 -3.95 -29.15
CA PHE A 32 14.86 -4.25 -27.74
C PHE A 32 13.82 -5.28 -27.24
N PRO A 33 14.26 -6.38 -26.62
CA PRO A 33 13.39 -7.46 -26.18
C PRO A 33 12.68 -7.14 -24.86
N PHE A 34 11.78 -6.17 -24.86
CA PHE A 34 11.05 -5.71 -23.68
C PHE A 34 10.29 -6.84 -22.95
N HIS A 35 9.80 -7.84 -23.69
CA HIS A 35 9.11 -8.98 -23.10
C HIS A 35 10.01 -9.76 -22.13
N LEU A 36 11.32 -9.89 -22.42
CA LEU A 36 12.25 -10.55 -21.52
C LEU A 36 12.46 -9.77 -20.22
N VAL A 37 12.44 -8.44 -20.30
CA VAL A 37 12.51 -7.58 -19.11
C VAL A 37 11.27 -7.75 -18.26
N GLN A 38 10.10 -7.74 -18.87
CA GLN A 38 8.82 -7.92 -18.19
C GLN A 38 8.72 -9.28 -17.50
N GLU A 39 9.12 -10.36 -18.19
CA GLU A 39 9.18 -11.71 -17.60
C GLU A 39 10.20 -11.79 -16.45
N LYS A 40 11.36 -11.16 -16.61
CA LYS A 40 12.37 -11.12 -15.55
C LYS A 40 11.84 -10.41 -14.31
N MET A 41 11.10 -9.31 -14.46
CA MET A 41 10.48 -8.60 -13.35
C MET A 41 9.48 -9.49 -12.60
N LEU A 42 8.63 -10.23 -13.31
CA LEU A 42 7.69 -11.17 -12.68
C LEU A 42 8.42 -12.32 -11.96
N ARG A 43 9.51 -12.84 -12.54
CA ARG A 43 10.34 -13.87 -11.88
C ARG A 43 11.02 -13.35 -10.61
N VAL A 44 11.60 -12.14 -10.65
CA VAL A 44 12.17 -11.52 -9.46
C VAL A 44 11.11 -11.36 -8.38
N PHE A 45 9.92 -10.85 -8.73
CA PHE A 45 8.80 -10.78 -7.80
C PHE A 45 8.48 -12.14 -7.19
N GLN A 46 8.40 -13.19 -8.00
CA GLN A 46 8.15 -14.57 -7.52
C GLN A 46 9.25 -15.06 -6.57
N THR A 47 10.51 -14.81 -6.89
CA THR A 47 11.63 -15.24 -6.06
C THR A 47 11.64 -14.54 -4.70
N GLU A 48 11.42 -13.22 -4.69
CA GLU A 48 11.47 -12.40 -3.48
C GLU A 48 10.23 -12.57 -2.58
N THR A 49 9.06 -12.82 -3.17
CA THR A 49 7.81 -12.90 -2.39
C THR A 49 7.32 -14.32 -2.15
N GLY A 50 7.82 -15.30 -2.89
CA GLY A 50 7.29 -16.67 -2.93
C GLY A 50 5.90 -16.77 -3.57
N CYS A 51 5.37 -15.68 -4.12
CA CYS A 51 4.08 -15.63 -4.80
C CYS A 51 4.26 -15.83 -6.31
N HIS A 52 3.43 -16.66 -6.93
CA HIS A 52 3.42 -16.80 -8.38
C HIS A 52 2.59 -15.68 -9.01
N ALA A 53 3.20 -14.95 -9.96
CA ALA A 53 2.51 -13.93 -10.74
C ALA A 53 2.53 -14.31 -12.22
N ASP A 54 1.35 -14.31 -12.82
CA ASP A 54 1.16 -14.58 -14.26
C ASP A 54 0.36 -13.44 -14.90
N SER A 55 0.76 -13.08 -16.13
CA SER A 55 0.12 -12.00 -16.88
C SER A 55 -0.29 -12.52 -18.26
N LYS A 56 -1.56 -12.35 -18.62
CA LYS A 56 -2.04 -12.78 -19.93
C LYS A 56 -1.53 -11.91 -21.07
N ASP A 57 -1.48 -10.61 -20.85
CA ASP A 57 -1.13 -9.63 -21.87
C ASP A 57 -0.14 -8.63 -21.33
N GLN A 58 0.85 -8.30 -22.17
CA GLN A 58 1.90 -7.36 -21.84
C GLN A 58 2.06 -6.35 -22.99
N ALA A 59 2.24 -5.09 -22.65
CA ALA A 59 2.47 -4.05 -23.64
C ALA A 59 3.59 -3.10 -23.18
N VAL A 60 4.33 -2.59 -24.14
CA VAL A 60 5.31 -1.54 -23.90
C VAL A 60 4.90 -0.32 -24.72
N LEU A 61 4.81 0.81 -24.07
CA LEU A 61 4.43 2.09 -24.65
C LEU A 61 5.62 3.06 -24.58
N ILE A 62 5.70 3.93 -25.58
CA ILE A 62 6.73 4.99 -25.62
C ILE A 62 6.43 6.04 -24.52
N PRO A 63 7.44 6.57 -23.77
CA PRO A 63 8.88 6.35 -23.90
C PRO A 63 9.51 5.29 -22.98
N LEU A 64 8.94 4.49 -22.26
CA LEU A 64 9.36 3.35 -21.43
C LEU A 64 8.30 3.08 -20.36
N ARG A 65 7.06 3.03 -20.80
CA ARG A 65 5.96 2.58 -19.98
C ARG A 65 5.73 1.10 -20.24
N MET A 66 5.86 0.29 -19.20
CA MET A 66 5.50 -1.12 -19.24
C MET A 66 4.11 -1.30 -18.64
N ARG A 67 3.33 -2.16 -19.27
CA ARG A 67 1.97 -2.43 -18.81
C ARG A 67 1.71 -3.93 -18.85
N TRP A 68 1.16 -4.44 -17.76
CA TRP A 68 0.67 -5.81 -17.62
C TRP A 68 -0.83 -5.77 -17.40
N TYR A 69 -1.55 -6.68 -18.03
CA TYR A 69 -3.00 -6.80 -17.90
C TYR A 69 -3.36 -8.15 -17.32
N ASN A 70 -4.45 -8.17 -16.57
CA ASN A 70 -5.02 -9.39 -15.98
C ASN A 70 -3.97 -10.22 -15.24
N VAL A 71 -3.18 -9.56 -14.40
CA VAL A 71 -2.13 -10.22 -13.61
C VAL A 71 -2.79 -11.00 -12.49
N LYS A 72 -2.61 -12.31 -12.49
CA LYS A 72 -3.07 -13.19 -11.41
C LYS A 72 -1.92 -13.48 -10.46
N ILE A 73 -2.08 -13.09 -9.20
CA ILE A 73 -1.10 -13.36 -8.14
C ILE A 73 -1.66 -14.46 -7.24
N VAL A 74 -0.88 -15.50 -7.05
CA VAL A 74 -1.21 -16.64 -6.18
C VAL A 74 -0.09 -16.80 -5.16
N CYS A 75 -0.41 -16.60 -3.90
CA CYS A 75 0.53 -16.81 -2.78
C CYS A 75 0.15 -18.06 -1.99
N PRO A 76 1.12 -18.79 -1.41
CA PRO A 76 0.87 -20.08 -0.74
C PRO A 76 -0.14 -20.02 0.42
N SER A 77 -0.25 -18.86 1.08
CA SER A 77 -1.08 -18.66 2.29
C SER A 77 -2.22 -17.67 2.09
N ALA A 78 -2.50 -17.23 0.85
CA ALA A 78 -3.51 -16.21 0.57
C ALA A 78 -4.42 -16.60 -0.60
N ASN A 79 -5.63 -16.04 -0.62
CA ASN A 79 -6.52 -16.18 -1.77
C ASN A 79 -5.91 -15.52 -3.01
N PRO A 80 -6.12 -16.10 -4.21
CA PRO A 80 -5.66 -15.51 -5.45
C PRO A 80 -6.20 -14.08 -5.62
N VAL A 81 -5.30 -13.16 -5.98
CA VAL A 81 -5.66 -11.77 -6.29
C VAL A 81 -5.52 -11.55 -7.78
N THR A 82 -6.55 -10.97 -8.41
CA THR A 82 -6.50 -10.57 -9.81
C THR A 82 -6.35 -9.06 -9.89
N ILE A 83 -5.27 -8.63 -10.56
CA ILE A 83 -4.98 -7.22 -10.82
C ILE A 83 -5.37 -6.92 -12.26
N ALA A 84 -6.26 -5.96 -12.47
CA ALA A 84 -6.73 -5.62 -13.82
C ALA A 84 -5.60 -5.04 -14.67
N SER A 85 -4.80 -4.15 -14.11
CA SER A 85 -3.61 -3.63 -14.79
C SER A 85 -2.54 -3.15 -13.81
N ILE A 86 -1.28 -3.34 -14.21
CA ILE A 86 -0.10 -2.74 -13.60
C ILE A 86 0.58 -1.89 -14.67
N ASN A 87 0.78 -0.62 -14.41
CA ASN A 87 1.55 0.29 -15.25
C ASN A 87 2.82 0.68 -14.49
N ALA A 88 3.96 0.63 -15.16
CA ALA A 88 5.24 1.10 -14.65
C ALA A 88 5.86 2.06 -15.66
N ASP A 89 6.12 3.28 -15.21
CA ASP A 89 6.70 4.36 -16.02
C ASP A 89 8.13 4.61 -15.54
N VAL A 90 9.12 4.35 -16.39
CA VAL A 90 10.52 4.61 -16.07
C VAL A 90 10.91 6.00 -16.56
N ALA A 91 11.34 6.86 -15.65
CA ALA A 91 11.78 8.21 -16.00
C ALA A 91 13.24 8.20 -16.49
N LEU A 92 13.43 8.43 -17.80
CA LEU A 92 14.76 8.43 -18.42
C LEU A 92 15.63 9.63 -18.02
N LEU A 93 15.04 10.81 -17.91
CA LEU A 93 15.78 12.03 -17.59
C LEU A 93 16.51 11.97 -16.24
N PRO A 94 15.89 11.51 -15.14
CA PRO A 94 16.60 11.31 -13.89
C PRO A 94 17.77 10.33 -14.00
N ILE A 95 17.59 9.24 -14.77
CA ILE A 95 18.66 8.25 -14.99
C ILE A 95 19.86 8.87 -15.70
N LEU A 96 19.61 9.61 -16.80
CA LEU A 96 20.66 10.20 -17.61
C LEU A 96 21.36 11.38 -16.93
N LEU A 97 20.60 12.26 -16.27
CA LEU A 97 21.13 13.50 -15.71
C LEU A 97 21.58 13.38 -14.24
N LYS A 98 20.87 12.57 -13.45
CA LYS A 98 21.09 12.47 -12.00
C LYS A 98 21.64 11.12 -11.58
N LYS A 99 21.81 10.17 -12.49
CA LYS A 99 22.17 8.76 -12.20
C LYS A 99 21.25 8.11 -11.16
N ARG A 100 19.99 8.53 -11.13
CA ARG A 100 18.98 8.14 -10.17
C ARG A 100 17.85 7.41 -10.89
N GLY A 101 17.52 6.20 -10.47
CA GLY A 101 16.37 5.46 -10.99
C GLY A 101 15.08 6.04 -10.42
N GLU A 102 14.11 6.36 -11.28
CA GLU A 102 12.78 6.77 -10.84
C GLU A 102 11.74 6.01 -11.65
N ILE A 103 10.84 5.31 -10.94
CA ILE A 103 9.80 4.47 -11.51
C ILE A 103 8.47 4.88 -10.90
N GLY A 104 7.61 5.49 -11.70
CA GLY A 104 6.21 5.68 -11.36
C GLY A 104 5.45 4.39 -11.58
N PHE A 105 4.51 4.06 -10.70
CA PHE A 105 3.65 2.90 -10.90
C PHE A 105 2.18 3.22 -10.60
N MET A 106 1.29 2.46 -11.26
CA MET A 106 -0.15 2.51 -11.02
C MET A 106 -0.71 1.09 -11.13
N ILE A 107 -1.43 0.66 -10.12
CA ILE A 107 -2.04 -0.66 -10.01
C ILE A 107 -3.54 -0.49 -9.87
N LYS A 108 -4.31 -1.19 -10.73
CA LYS A 108 -5.78 -1.28 -10.65
C LYS A 108 -6.16 -2.71 -10.34
N ILE A 109 -6.88 -2.90 -9.24
CA ILE A 109 -7.36 -4.23 -8.84
C ILE A 109 -8.64 -4.53 -9.62
N ALA A 110 -8.80 -5.78 -10.08
CA ALA A 110 -10.02 -6.21 -10.75
C ALA A 110 -11.20 -6.10 -9.79
N ASP A 111 -12.37 -5.75 -10.34
CA ASP A 111 -13.62 -5.60 -9.62
C ASP A 111 -13.65 -4.49 -8.54
N GLN A 112 -12.62 -3.63 -8.51
CA GLN A 112 -12.57 -2.49 -7.60
C GLN A 112 -12.44 -1.16 -8.37
N LYS A 113 -13.09 -0.11 -7.85
CA LYS A 113 -13.06 1.22 -8.48
C LYS A 113 -11.78 2.00 -8.20
N GLY A 114 -11.04 1.61 -7.18
CA GLY A 114 -9.86 2.33 -6.73
C GLY A 114 -8.57 1.95 -7.45
N GLU A 115 -7.55 2.75 -7.23
CA GLU A 115 -6.21 2.54 -7.75
C GLU A 115 -5.13 2.81 -6.70
N LEU A 116 -4.06 2.04 -6.75
CA LEU A 116 -2.83 2.29 -6.01
C LEU A 116 -1.80 2.89 -6.97
N SER A 117 -1.31 4.07 -6.67
CA SER A 117 -0.26 4.72 -7.44
C SER A 117 0.89 5.17 -6.54
N GLY A 118 2.06 5.33 -7.12
CA GLY A 118 3.21 5.78 -6.37
C GLY A 118 4.43 5.97 -7.25
N THR A 119 5.53 6.31 -6.60
CA THR A 119 6.83 6.46 -7.22
C THR A 119 7.86 5.76 -6.36
N VAL A 120 8.72 4.97 -6.98
CA VAL A 120 9.91 4.39 -6.36
C VAL A 120 11.12 5.06 -6.93
N VAL A 121 12.00 5.50 -6.06
CA VAL A 121 13.24 6.16 -6.41
C VAL A 121 14.39 5.36 -5.84
N VAL A 122 15.32 4.99 -6.70
CA VAL A 122 16.52 4.24 -6.34
C VAL A 122 17.73 5.16 -6.52
N ASP A 123 18.40 5.48 -5.43
CA ASP A 123 19.66 6.18 -5.40
C ASP A 123 20.80 5.18 -5.28
N PRO A 124 21.69 5.08 -6.28
CA PRO A 124 22.79 4.10 -6.21
C PRO A 124 23.87 4.46 -5.19
N THR A 125 23.84 5.71 -4.70
CA THR A 125 24.81 6.21 -3.69
C THR A 125 24.14 7.25 -2.78
N PRO A 126 23.90 7.00 -1.52
CA PRO A 126 24.06 5.73 -0.81
C PRO A 126 22.96 4.78 -1.24
N ASP A 127 23.22 3.50 -1.36
CA ASP A 127 22.29 2.46 -1.75
C ASP A 127 20.93 2.58 -1.00
N ALA A 128 20.08 3.46 -1.51
CA ALA A 128 18.86 3.89 -0.83
C ALA A 128 17.66 3.80 -1.77
N ILE A 129 16.58 3.28 -1.24
CA ILE A 129 15.30 3.20 -1.91
C ILE A 129 14.31 4.12 -1.19
N ALA A 130 13.77 5.09 -1.90
CA ALA A 130 12.67 5.91 -1.42
C ALA A 130 11.40 5.59 -2.21
N PHE A 131 10.27 5.63 -1.56
CA PHE A 131 8.99 5.42 -2.22
C PHE A 131 7.94 6.40 -1.72
N SER A 132 7.03 6.75 -2.59
CA SER A 132 5.79 7.45 -2.23
C SER A 132 4.60 6.61 -2.68
N LEU A 133 3.58 6.57 -1.87
CA LEU A 133 2.34 5.85 -2.14
C LEU A 133 1.17 6.82 -2.12
N LYS A 134 0.27 6.66 -3.07
CA LYS A 134 -1.03 7.29 -3.08
C LYS A 134 -2.03 6.24 -3.53
N ASN A 135 -2.91 5.87 -2.63
CA ASN A 135 -4.03 5.00 -2.92
C ASN A 135 -5.30 5.81 -2.77
N ALA A 136 -6.19 5.72 -3.73
CA ALA A 136 -7.45 6.44 -3.72
C ALA A 136 -8.61 5.47 -3.98
N GLY A 137 -9.49 5.35 -3.00
CA GLY A 137 -10.75 4.61 -3.13
C GLY A 137 -10.59 3.11 -3.34
N MET A 138 -9.52 2.48 -2.86
CA MET A 138 -9.34 1.04 -2.98
C MET A 138 -10.20 0.29 -1.96
N GLY A 139 -11.09 -0.58 -2.42
CA GLY A 139 -11.85 -1.47 -1.56
C GLY A 139 -10.94 -2.43 -0.82
N VAL A 140 -11.11 -2.52 0.49
CA VAL A 140 -10.36 -3.46 1.34
C VAL A 140 -11.35 -4.47 1.89
N HIS A 141 -11.11 -5.75 1.61
CA HIS A 141 -11.93 -6.85 2.09
C HIS A 141 -11.06 -7.91 2.77
N PHE A 142 -11.16 -8.00 4.08
CA PHE A 142 -10.53 -9.06 4.86
C PHE A 142 -11.55 -10.16 5.15
N ASN A 143 -11.79 -11.03 4.16
CA ASN A 143 -12.84 -12.07 4.22
C ASN A 143 -12.75 -12.98 5.44
N HIS A 144 -11.54 -13.26 5.94
CA HIS A 144 -11.36 -14.13 7.11
C HIS A 144 -11.78 -13.48 8.43
N ARG A 145 -11.97 -12.16 8.47
CA ARG A 145 -12.29 -11.42 9.71
C ARG A 145 -13.52 -10.52 9.58
N GLY A 146 -14.24 -10.65 8.49
CA GLY A 146 -15.47 -9.87 8.28
C GLY A 146 -15.25 -8.35 8.27
N PHE A 147 -14.05 -7.90 7.88
CA PHE A 147 -13.73 -6.48 7.82
C PHE A 147 -13.70 -6.01 6.36
N SER A 148 -14.35 -4.89 6.07
CA SER A 148 -14.34 -4.27 4.74
C SER A 148 -14.43 -2.76 4.82
N GLY A 149 -14.05 -2.08 3.74
CA GLY A 149 -14.12 -0.62 3.62
C GLY A 149 -13.40 -0.11 2.36
N ILE A 150 -13.38 1.19 2.19
CA ILE A 150 -12.70 1.87 1.09
C ILE A 150 -11.51 2.61 1.68
N LEU A 151 -10.29 2.21 1.30
CA LEU A 151 -9.04 2.73 1.82
C LEU A 151 -8.51 3.85 0.93
N ASP A 152 -8.25 5.00 1.53
CA ASP A 152 -7.38 6.05 1.00
C ASP A 152 -6.10 6.08 1.83
N LEU A 153 -4.95 5.89 1.17
CA LEU A 153 -3.64 5.88 1.80
C LEU A 153 -2.71 6.85 1.06
N LYS A 154 -2.00 7.67 1.80
CA LYS A 154 -0.98 8.56 1.26
C LYS A 154 0.23 8.56 2.20
N GLY A 155 1.41 8.48 1.61
CA GLY A 155 2.61 8.54 2.43
C GLY A 155 3.88 8.34 1.64
N GLU A 156 4.97 8.42 2.35
CA GLU A 156 6.31 8.24 1.82
C GLU A 156 7.17 7.46 2.81
N GLY A 157 8.16 6.75 2.29
CA GLY A 157 9.10 6.01 3.09
C GLY A 157 10.44 5.88 2.40
N ARG A 158 11.46 5.53 3.18
CA ARG A 158 12.82 5.34 2.70
C ARG A 158 13.52 4.29 3.55
N TRP A 159 14.33 3.45 2.91
CA TRP A 159 15.31 2.59 3.59
C TRP A 159 16.64 2.61 2.86
N VAL A 160 17.71 2.22 3.54
CA VAL A 160 19.08 2.16 3.03
C VAL A 160 19.56 0.73 3.10
N GLY A 161 20.22 0.26 2.05
CA GLY A 161 20.64 -1.14 1.93
C GLY A 161 19.48 -2.08 1.61
N GLN A 162 19.62 -3.34 2.03
CA GLN A 162 18.64 -4.39 1.76
C GLN A 162 17.64 -4.60 2.91
N ASP A 163 17.91 -4.01 4.09
CA ASP A 163 17.08 -4.22 5.26
C ASP A 163 15.95 -3.18 5.33
N ILE A 164 14.76 -3.61 4.93
CA ILE A 164 13.55 -2.78 5.00
C ILE A 164 13.17 -2.44 6.45
N LEU A 165 13.54 -3.25 7.44
CA LEU A 165 13.22 -2.99 8.84
C LEU A 165 13.88 -1.72 9.35
N LEU A 166 15.06 -1.38 8.84
CA LEU A 166 15.80 -0.15 9.18
C LEU A 166 15.27 1.10 8.46
N GLY A 167 14.13 1.00 7.80
CA GLY A 167 13.54 2.12 7.09
C GLY A 167 12.83 3.13 7.97
N THR A 168 12.41 4.22 7.33
CA THR A 168 11.58 5.26 7.91
C THR A 168 10.43 5.60 6.96
N GLY A 169 9.27 5.98 7.50
CA GLY A 169 8.14 6.38 6.67
C GLY A 169 7.04 7.07 7.47
N LEU A 170 6.24 7.87 6.76
CA LEU A 170 5.07 8.55 7.29
C LEU A 170 3.90 8.32 6.33
N PHE A 171 2.76 7.88 6.87
CA PHE A 171 1.57 7.57 6.10
C PHE A 171 0.34 8.12 6.82
N ASP A 172 -0.52 8.76 6.05
CA ASP A 172 -1.88 9.10 6.45
C ASP A 172 -2.84 8.12 5.80
N PHE A 173 -3.78 7.60 6.55
CA PHE A 173 -4.82 6.73 6.00
C PHE A 173 -6.21 7.22 6.40
N THR A 174 -7.16 6.95 5.52
CA THR A 174 -8.58 7.08 5.77
C THR A 174 -9.28 5.85 5.21
N LEU A 175 -10.10 5.21 6.04
CA LEU A 175 -10.96 4.12 5.63
C LEU A 175 -12.40 4.59 5.73
N GLN A 176 -13.10 4.60 4.61
CA GLN A 176 -14.51 5.00 4.51
C GLN A 176 -15.40 3.78 4.46
N GLU A 177 -16.64 3.91 4.94
CA GLU A 177 -17.63 2.83 4.93
C GLU A 177 -17.09 1.54 5.57
N ALA A 178 -16.31 1.69 6.65
CA ALA A 178 -15.70 0.55 7.31
C ALA A 178 -16.76 -0.27 8.02
N ARG A 179 -16.79 -1.56 7.72
CA ARG A 179 -17.73 -2.54 8.29
C ARG A 179 -16.97 -3.65 8.98
N LEU A 180 -17.31 -3.89 10.23
CA LEU A 180 -16.90 -5.06 10.97
C LEU A 180 -18.11 -5.97 11.13
N ALA A 181 -18.09 -7.09 10.41
CA ALA A 181 -19.21 -8.01 10.40
C ALA A 181 -19.38 -8.71 11.75
N ASN A 182 -20.62 -9.04 12.09
CA ASN A 182 -21.04 -9.72 13.31
C ASN A 182 -20.18 -10.97 13.64
N GLN A 183 -19.80 -11.76 12.62
CA GLN A 183 -18.98 -12.96 12.80
C GLN A 183 -17.60 -12.70 13.42
N ALA A 184 -17.09 -11.47 13.34
CA ALA A 184 -15.83 -11.09 13.95
C ALA A 184 -15.96 -10.63 15.40
N LEU A 185 -17.18 -10.55 15.93
CA LEU A 185 -17.46 -10.06 17.26
C LEU A 185 -17.76 -11.23 18.21
N PRO A 186 -17.26 -11.18 19.46
CA PRO A 186 -17.49 -12.23 20.44
C PRO A 186 -18.93 -12.29 20.95
N TRP A 187 -19.82 -11.42 20.47
CA TRP A 187 -21.22 -11.32 20.91
C TRP A 187 -22.18 -11.37 19.72
N PRO A 188 -23.41 -11.85 19.87
CA PRO A 188 -24.42 -11.81 18.83
C PRO A 188 -24.91 -10.37 18.64
N MET A 189 -24.14 -9.58 17.90
CA MET A 189 -24.42 -8.18 17.60
C MET A 189 -24.55 -7.99 16.09
N ASN A 190 -25.27 -6.95 15.71
CA ASN A 190 -25.24 -6.48 14.33
C ASN A 190 -23.84 -5.99 13.94
N ASP A 191 -23.56 -5.93 12.65
CA ASP A 191 -22.35 -5.35 12.14
C ASP A 191 -22.08 -3.95 12.74
N ILE A 192 -20.82 -3.68 13.05
CA ILE A 192 -20.41 -2.34 13.47
C ILE A 192 -19.98 -1.58 12.21
N LEU A 193 -20.65 -0.46 11.98
CA LEU A 193 -20.38 0.42 10.85
C LEU A 193 -19.68 1.69 11.34
N PHE A 194 -18.61 2.03 10.67
CA PHE A 194 -17.92 3.30 10.84
C PHE A 194 -18.00 4.07 9.53
N ASN A 195 -18.48 5.31 9.58
CA ASN A 195 -18.52 6.18 8.41
C ASN A 195 -17.11 6.50 7.93
N LYS A 196 -16.21 6.71 8.89
CA LYS A 196 -14.82 7.04 8.62
C LYS A 196 -13.93 6.57 9.77
N ILE A 197 -12.83 5.93 9.40
CA ILE A 197 -11.68 5.70 10.30
C ILE A 197 -10.50 6.43 9.66
N SER A 198 -9.79 7.25 10.41
CA SER A 198 -8.58 7.92 9.94
C SER A 198 -7.47 7.85 10.97
N GLY A 199 -6.23 7.95 10.51
CA GLY A 199 -5.08 7.92 11.41
C GLY A 199 -3.78 8.17 10.67
N LYS A 200 -2.70 8.21 11.45
CA LYS A 200 -1.34 8.37 10.98
C LYS A 200 -0.52 7.17 11.36
N ILE A 201 0.33 6.76 10.47
CA ILE A 201 1.29 5.68 10.66
C ILE A 201 2.67 6.27 10.48
N SER A 202 3.55 6.10 11.46
CA SER A 202 4.97 6.38 11.32
C SER A 202 5.76 5.10 11.48
N TRP A 203 6.68 4.85 10.57
CA TRP A 203 7.56 3.71 10.58
C TRP A 203 9.01 4.16 10.74
N LYS A 204 9.71 3.57 11.69
CA LYS A 204 11.12 3.86 11.94
C LYS A 204 11.78 2.69 12.66
N ASP A 205 12.93 2.23 12.15
CA ASP A 205 13.80 1.24 12.78
C ASP A 205 13.03 -0.02 13.25
N GLY A 206 12.26 -0.61 12.36
CA GLY A 206 11.49 -1.82 12.63
C GLY A 206 10.23 -1.61 13.49
N VAL A 207 9.92 -0.39 13.88
CA VAL A 207 8.71 -0.10 14.66
C VAL A 207 7.73 0.76 13.85
N ILE A 208 6.51 0.30 13.78
CA ILE A 208 5.38 1.05 13.20
C ILE A 208 4.55 1.60 14.34
N TRP A 209 4.45 2.92 14.45
CA TRP A 209 3.56 3.60 15.39
C TRP A 209 2.29 4.04 14.68
N MET A 210 1.17 3.77 15.33
CA MET A 210 -0.15 4.23 14.91
C MET A 210 -0.60 5.33 15.86
N ARG A 211 -0.90 6.50 15.33
CA ARG A 211 -1.27 7.69 16.10
C ARG A 211 -2.52 8.34 15.52
N ASP A 212 -3.19 9.10 16.36
CA ASP A 212 -4.36 9.91 15.96
C ASP A 212 -5.43 9.07 15.25
N ILE A 213 -5.58 7.77 15.61
CA ILE A 213 -6.63 6.95 15.04
C ILE A 213 -7.95 7.41 15.64
N ILE A 214 -8.83 7.88 14.77
CA ILE A 214 -10.19 8.30 15.11
C ILE A 214 -11.14 7.55 14.20
N ALA A 215 -12.16 6.95 14.79
CA ALA A 215 -13.24 6.34 14.05
C ALA A 215 -14.57 6.85 14.56
N ASP A 216 -15.45 7.25 13.67
CA ASP A 216 -16.80 7.66 13.97
C ASP A 216 -17.82 6.79 13.24
N GLY A 217 -18.74 6.22 14.00
CA GLY A 217 -19.79 5.35 13.50
C GLY A 217 -21.09 5.50 14.27
N GLU A 218 -22.14 4.88 13.76
CA GLU A 218 -23.47 4.92 14.39
C GLU A 218 -23.49 4.25 15.76
N ASN A 219 -22.78 3.14 15.90
CA ASN A 219 -22.82 2.30 17.08
C ASN A 219 -21.65 2.53 18.04
N ALA A 220 -20.53 3.09 17.56
CA ALA A 220 -19.36 3.36 18.37
C ALA A 220 -18.52 4.50 17.79
N ALA A 221 -17.79 5.20 18.67
CA ALA A 221 -16.65 6.00 18.31
C ALA A 221 -15.39 5.40 18.92
N LEU A 222 -14.27 5.46 18.19
CA LEU A 222 -12.98 4.96 18.63
C LEU A 222 -11.96 6.09 18.58
N ALA A 223 -11.06 6.11 19.55
CA ALA A 223 -9.88 6.97 19.52
C ALA A 223 -8.66 6.16 19.99
N SER A 224 -7.54 6.27 19.30
CA SER A 224 -6.28 5.63 19.71
C SER A 224 -5.67 6.42 20.86
N GLN A 225 -5.31 5.71 21.93
CA GLN A 225 -4.45 6.23 22.98
C GLN A 225 -2.97 6.02 22.61
N SER A 226 -2.66 4.82 22.09
CA SER A 226 -1.34 4.46 21.59
C SER A 226 -1.45 3.22 20.71
N GLY A 227 -0.56 3.08 19.75
CA GLY A 227 -0.49 1.89 18.91
C GLY A 227 0.92 1.70 18.38
N SER A 228 1.43 0.48 18.46
CA SER A 228 2.71 0.10 17.87
C SER A 228 2.66 -1.33 17.33
N LEU A 229 3.43 -1.56 16.29
CA LEU A 229 3.74 -2.88 15.75
C LEU A 229 5.27 -2.96 15.62
N ILE A 230 5.88 -3.85 16.38
CA ILE A 230 7.32 -4.12 16.32
C ILE A 230 7.50 -5.25 15.29
N LEU A 231 8.21 -4.93 14.22
CA LEU A 231 8.50 -5.87 13.14
C LEU A 231 9.68 -6.77 13.51
N HIS A 232 9.54 -8.05 13.25
CA HIS A 232 10.60 -9.05 13.40
C HIS A 232 10.70 -9.91 12.14
N GLU A 233 11.82 -10.55 11.94
CA GLU A 233 12.00 -11.61 10.95
C GLU A 233 12.07 -12.98 11.69
N PRO A 234 11.19 -13.92 11.36
CA PRO A 234 10.10 -13.85 10.38
C PRO A 234 8.94 -12.95 10.84
N PHE A 235 8.22 -12.36 9.90
CA PHE A 235 7.13 -11.41 10.19
C PHE A 235 6.04 -11.95 11.13
N SER A 236 5.90 -13.28 11.19
CA SER A 236 4.99 -13.96 12.12
C SER A 236 5.31 -13.73 13.60
N GLU A 237 6.55 -13.37 13.92
CA GLU A 237 7.01 -13.08 15.28
C GLU A 237 6.85 -11.61 15.66
N SER A 238 6.38 -10.78 14.75
CA SER A 238 6.09 -9.37 15.01
C SER A 238 5.08 -9.21 16.14
N PHE A 239 5.27 -8.18 16.96
CA PHE A 239 4.49 -7.93 18.16
C PHE A 239 3.62 -6.69 18.01
N ILE A 240 2.32 -6.82 18.25
CA ILE A 240 1.34 -5.72 18.21
C ILE A 240 0.97 -5.26 19.61
N SER A 241 0.85 -3.96 19.80
CA SER A 241 0.35 -3.32 21.01
C SER A 241 -0.47 -2.08 20.62
N ILE A 242 -1.79 -2.18 20.70
CA ILE A 242 -2.72 -1.09 20.38
C ILE A 242 -3.65 -0.89 21.56
N MET A 243 -3.81 0.36 21.99
CA MET A 243 -4.77 0.76 23.01
C MET A 243 -5.76 1.77 22.42
N LEU A 244 -7.03 1.41 22.44
CA LEU A 244 -8.13 2.19 21.91
C LEU A 244 -9.11 2.56 23.03
N SER A 245 -9.60 3.78 22.97
CA SER A 245 -10.75 4.23 23.75
C SER A 245 -12.00 4.02 22.90
N VAL A 246 -12.95 3.27 23.38
CA VAL A 246 -14.20 2.92 22.68
C VAL A 246 -15.36 3.58 23.40
N ALA A 247 -16.04 4.50 22.72
CA ALA A 247 -17.27 5.12 23.22
C ALA A 247 -18.48 4.46 22.53
N PRO A 248 -19.17 3.50 23.19
CA PRO A 248 -20.36 2.88 22.63
C PRO A 248 -21.49 3.89 22.45
N LYS A 249 -22.24 3.78 21.35
CA LYS A 249 -23.41 4.59 21.02
C LYS A 249 -24.65 3.71 20.84
N GLY A 250 -25.81 4.32 20.89
CA GLY A 250 -27.08 3.63 20.59
C GLY A 250 -27.28 2.30 21.33
N ARG A 251 -27.60 1.25 20.58
CA ARG A 251 -27.82 -0.10 21.12
C ARG A 251 -26.57 -0.70 21.75
N LEU A 252 -25.39 -0.43 21.21
CA LEU A 252 -24.14 -0.94 21.76
C LEU A 252 -23.90 -0.44 23.19
N LYS A 253 -24.32 0.78 23.50
CA LYS A 253 -24.24 1.33 24.85
C LYS A 253 -25.09 0.55 25.85
N GLN A 254 -26.29 0.15 25.45
CA GLN A 254 -27.19 -0.64 26.28
C GLN A 254 -26.62 -2.05 26.51
N VAL A 255 -26.13 -2.69 25.44
CA VAL A 255 -25.53 -4.03 25.53
C VAL A 255 -24.27 -4.00 26.40
N ALA A 256 -23.41 -2.97 26.24
CA ALA A 256 -22.23 -2.82 27.08
C ALA A 256 -22.56 -2.65 28.56
N ALA A 257 -23.62 -1.91 28.88
CA ALA A 257 -24.09 -1.76 30.27
C ALA A 257 -24.60 -3.06 30.90
N LEU A 258 -25.15 -3.96 30.08
CA LEU A 258 -25.64 -5.26 30.54
C LEU A 258 -24.52 -6.30 30.69
N LEU A 259 -23.54 -6.30 29.75
CA LEU A 259 -22.53 -7.35 29.68
C LEU A 259 -21.26 -7.05 30.48
N ILE A 260 -20.98 -5.76 30.74
CA ILE A 260 -19.72 -5.34 31.39
C ILE A 260 -20.05 -4.88 32.82
N PRO A 261 -19.76 -5.70 33.84
CA PRO A 261 -20.01 -5.33 35.24
C PRO A 261 -19.26 -4.05 35.61
N GLY A 262 -19.97 -3.07 36.18
CA GLY A 262 -19.42 -1.79 36.61
C GLY A 262 -19.18 -0.77 35.46
N TYR A 263 -19.64 -1.07 34.24
CA TYR A 263 -19.58 -0.11 33.17
C TYR A 263 -20.48 1.09 33.43
N SER A 264 -19.88 2.26 33.51
CA SER A 264 -20.61 3.53 33.54
C SER A 264 -20.77 4.04 32.11
N ALA A 265 -22.02 4.27 31.68
CA ALA A 265 -22.33 4.78 30.34
C ALA A 265 -21.73 6.16 30.05
N LYS A 266 -21.04 6.78 30.99
CA LYS A 266 -20.35 8.07 30.86
C LYS A 266 -18.89 7.94 30.49
N GLU A 267 -18.28 6.78 30.71
CA GLU A 267 -16.84 6.56 30.47
C GLU A 267 -16.65 5.67 29.23
N PRO A 268 -15.62 5.97 28.41
CA PRO A 268 -15.27 5.10 27.31
C PRO A 268 -14.66 3.79 27.83
N LEU A 269 -14.84 2.72 27.07
CA LEU A 269 -14.20 1.43 27.34
C LEU A 269 -12.77 1.44 26.84
N SER A 270 -11.86 0.83 27.57
CA SER A 270 -10.48 0.61 27.10
C SER A 270 -10.40 -0.74 26.39
N LEU A 271 -10.04 -0.73 25.10
CA LEU A 271 -9.77 -1.90 24.30
C LEU A 271 -8.28 -1.99 24.02
N ALA A 272 -7.63 -3.03 24.51
CA ALA A 272 -6.22 -3.30 24.21
C ALA A 272 -6.07 -4.55 23.35
N ILE A 273 -5.24 -4.45 22.32
CA ILE A 273 -4.85 -5.56 21.44
C ILE A 273 -3.35 -5.71 21.59
N THR A 274 -2.88 -6.83 22.15
CA THR A 274 -1.46 -7.05 22.45
C THR A 274 -1.04 -8.48 22.15
N GLY A 275 0.23 -8.68 21.81
CA GLY A 275 0.82 -10.01 21.61
C GLY A 275 1.41 -10.21 20.22
N ALA A 276 1.77 -11.46 19.92
CA ALA A 276 2.28 -11.81 18.60
C ALA A 276 1.19 -11.58 17.53
N LEU A 277 1.59 -11.13 16.36
CA LEU A 277 0.67 -10.82 15.25
C LEU A 277 -0.18 -12.03 14.83
N THR A 278 0.37 -13.23 14.98
CA THR A 278 -0.31 -14.51 14.70
C THR A 278 -1.35 -14.91 15.74
N SER A 279 -1.19 -14.43 17.00
CA SER A 279 -2.08 -14.78 18.11
C SER A 279 -2.31 -13.61 19.07
N PRO A 280 -2.90 -12.50 18.57
CA PRO A 280 -3.11 -11.31 19.40
C PRO A 280 -4.13 -11.59 20.51
N LYS A 281 -3.88 -11.04 21.68
CA LYS A 281 -4.80 -11.06 22.82
C LYS A 281 -5.61 -9.77 22.80
N VAL A 282 -6.93 -9.92 22.93
CA VAL A 282 -7.85 -8.78 23.00
C VAL A 282 -8.34 -8.65 24.45
N LEU A 283 -8.14 -7.48 25.03
CA LEU A 283 -8.53 -7.14 26.40
C LEU A 283 -9.54 -5.99 26.36
N LEU A 284 -10.64 -6.13 27.06
CA LEU A 284 -11.63 -5.07 27.26
C LEU A 284 -11.64 -4.68 28.74
N ASN A 285 -11.34 -3.43 29.06
CA ASN A 285 -11.15 -2.96 30.43
C ASN A 285 -10.22 -3.89 31.26
N GLY A 286 -9.13 -4.35 30.64
CA GLY A 286 -8.16 -5.25 31.26
C GLY A 286 -8.60 -6.72 31.35
N ARG A 287 -9.81 -7.08 30.96
CA ARG A 287 -10.30 -8.46 30.95
C ARG A 287 -10.16 -9.08 29.56
N ARG A 288 -9.59 -10.28 29.49
CA ARG A 288 -9.43 -11.01 28.24
C ARG A 288 -10.80 -11.37 27.65
N LEU A 289 -11.03 -10.99 26.41
CA LEU A 289 -12.18 -11.45 25.64
C LEU A 289 -11.89 -12.87 25.12
N PRO A 290 -12.87 -13.78 25.14
CA PRO A 290 -12.72 -15.07 24.49
C PRO A 290 -12.55 -14.79 22.99
N THR A 291 -11.38 -15.12 22.45
CA THR A 291 -11.17 -15.17 21.01
C THR A 291 -11.90 -16.39 20.51
N GLY A 292 -12.97 -16.21 19.72
CA GLY A 292 -13.63 -17.33 19.05
C GLY A 292 -12.58 -18.12 18.25
N SER A 293 -12.54 -19.41 18.51
CA SER A 293 -11.74 -20.40 17.81
C SER A 293 -12.23 -20.60 16.38
#